data_b24b0cba6c72a354baabae2ae585fec2
#
_entry.id   b24b0cba6c72a354baabae2ae585fec2
#
_cell.length_a   1.000
_cell.length_b   1.000
_cell.length_c   1.000
_cell.angle_alpha   90.00
_cell.angle_beta   90.00
_cell.angle_gamma   90.00
#
_symmetry.space_group_name_H-M   'P 1'
#
loop_
_entity.id
_entity.type
_entity.pdbx_description
1 polymer ?
#
loop_
_entity_poly.entity_id
_entity_poly.type
_entity_poly.pdbx_seq_one_letter_code
_entity_poly.pdbx_strand_id
1 'polypeptide(L)'
;MQYFPIFLDTTDLSCLVVGAGEVAARKVELLLKTAAQITVVAPWVCDTVQRFANEEKINLIVRPYDESDLSNKQMVFVATDNSGLNKQIHDHARAQKILVNVVDNTPLCQFITPSIVDRSPIIIAISSGGVAPVLLRYLRQKLESVIPQKISLLGQFSEKFRESVKKRFKSVTERRYFWEDVLDGDIAENVLQGNQQVAEQKFAEKLNAVDASKTVGEVYLVGAGPGDPDLLTFRALRLMQKADVVVYDRLVSPEILELVRRDAEKIYVGKAKSKHTVPQNEINELLAKEALAGNRVVRLKGGDPFIFGRGGEELETLIERGVNFQVVPGITAASGAASYAGIPLTHRDHAKSVVFATGHLQDNSINLNWKGLAQPDQTIVFYMGLTGLPIICEQLVNHGLAATTPVAMVQSATTSDQKVVTGTLEDIQQKAEAADIKPPALIIVGSVVSLHEKLSWFGKGV
;
A
#
# COMPACT_ATOMS: atom_id res chain seq x y z
N MET A 1 8.08 -13.59 0.40
CA MET A 1 8.25 -13.41 -1.07
C MET A 1 9.25 -14.46 -1.55
N GLN A 2 8.84 -15.37 -2.45
CA GLN A 2 9.71 -16.43 -2.96
C GLN A 2 10.67 -15.92 -4.06
N TYR A 3 10.20 -15.01 -4.92
CA TYR A 3 10.99 -14.40 -5.99
C TYR A 3 11.23 -12.93 -5.69
N PHE A 4 12.47 -12.49 -5.85
CA PHE A 4 12.85 -11.10 -5.71
C PHE A 4 12.77 -10.40 -7.08
N PRO A 5 11.93 -9.35 -7.24
CA PRO A 5 11.78 -8.64 -8.51
C PRO A 5 12.97 -7.73 -8.77
N ILE A 6 13.66 -7.96 -9.90
CA ILE A 6 14.76 -7.14 -10.38
C ILE A 6 14.62 -6.91 -11.89
N PHE A 7 15.22 -5.84 -12.39
CA PHE A 7 15.48 -5.60 -13.81
C PHE A 7 16.97 -5.79 -14.06
N LEU A 8 17.32 -6.61 -15.05
CA LEU A 8 18.70 -6.85 -15.45
C LEU A 8 19.10 -5.88 -16.56
N ASP A 9 20.28 -5.28 -16.45
CA ASP A 9 20.90 -4.61 -17.58
C ASP A 9 21.31 -5.65 -18.61
N THR A 10 20.89 -5.45 -19.85
CA THR A 10 21.10 -6.42 -20.93
C THR A 10 22.16 -5.98 -21.93
N THR A 11 22.83 -4.85 -21.69
CA THR A 11 23.82 -4.28 -22.62
C THR A 11 24.96 -5.27 -22.93
N ASP A 12 25.49 -5.95 -21.93
CA ASP A 12 26.55 -6.94 -22.05
C ASP A 12 26.07 -8.37 -21.74
N LEU A 13 24.77 -8.61 -21.77
CA LEU A 13 24.18 -9.90 -21.43
C LEU A 13 24.31 -10.89 -22.61
N SER A 14 24.98 -11.99 -22.39
CA SER A 14 25.00 -13.12 -23.34
C SER A 14 24.04 -14.20 -22.87
N CYS A 15 23.03 -14.49 -23.70
CA CYS A 15 21.95 -15.42 -23.39
C CYS A 15 21.99 -16.63 -24.33
N LEU A 16 21.82 -17.82 -23.74
CA LEU A 16 21.64 -19.08 -24.50
C LEU A 16 20.15 -19.46 -24.47
N VAL A 17 19.65 -19.91 -25.61
CA VAL A 17 18.33 -20.57 -25.70
C VAL A 17 18.56 -21.98 -26.25
N VAL A 18 18.23 -23.00 -25.49
CA VAL A 18 18.31 -24.40 -25.90
C VAL A 18 16.93 -24.88 -26.31
N GLY A 19 16.80 -25.25 -27.59
CA GLY A 19 15.55 -25.52 -28.28
C GLY A 19 15.19 -24.40 -29.25
N ALA A 20 14.57 -24.74 -30.39
CA ALA A 20 14.17 -23.79 -31.42
C ALA A 20 12.77 -24.05 -31.98
N GLY A 21 11.87 -24.59 -31.16
CA GLY A 21 10.43 -24.70 -31.44
C GLY A 21 9.69 -23.41 -31.15
N GLU A 22 8.35 -23.42 -31.28
CA GLU A 22 7.47 -22.25 -31.09
C GLU A 22 7.60 -21.64 -29.71
N VAL A 23 7.84 -22.44 -28.66
CA VAL A 23 8.01 -21.96 -27.29
C VAL A 23 9.33 -21.19 -27.16
N ALA A 24 10.42 -21.72 -27.74
CA ALA A 24 11.72 -21.07 -27.81
C ALA A 24 11.63 -19.76 -28.61
N ALA A 25 10.94 -19.76 -29.76
CA ALA A 25 10.72 -18.60 -30.60
C ALA A 25 10.12 -17.41 -29.80
N ARG A 26 9.11 -17.65 -28.95
CA ARG A 26 8.53 -16.63 -28.08
C ARG A 26 9.52 -16.06 -27.06
N LYS A 27 10.45 -16.88 -26.56
CA LYS A 27 11.52 -16.41 -25.65
C LYS A 27 12.53 -15.57 -26.39
N VAL A 28 12.92 -16.00 -27.60
CA VAL A 28 13.81 -15.24 -28.50
C VAL A 28 13.15 -13.88 -28.85
N GLU A 29 11.88 -13.85 -29.24
CA GLU A 29 11.15 -12.62 -29.52
C GLU A 29 11.18 -11.62 -28.36
N LEU A 30 11.04 -12.12 -27.13
CA LEU A 30 11.12 -11.27 -25.93
C LEU A 30 12.54 -10.72 -25.72
N LEU A 31 13.55 -11.56 -25.89
CA LEU A 31 14.95 -11.17 -25.76
C LEU A 31 15.39 -10.19 -26.85
N LEU A 32 14.86 -10.31 -28.07
CA LEU A 32 15.12 -9.37 -29.18
C LEU A 32 14.64 -7.94 -28.92
N LYS A 33 13.80 -7.71 -27.89
CA LYS A 33 13.43 -6.37 -27.42
C LYS A 33 14.49 -5.74 -26.51
N THR A 34 15.55 -6.45 -26.21
CA THR A 34 16.63 -6.04 -25.32
C THR A 34 17.96 -5.92 -26.10
N ALA A 35 19.01 -5.46 -25.43
CA ALA A 35 20.35 -5.40 -26.00
C ALA A 35 21.13 -6.73 -25.89
N ALA A 36 20.52 -7.78 -25.33
CA ALA A 36 21.20 -9.06 -25.08
C ALA A 36 21.68 -9.75 -26.36
N GLN A 37 22.86 -10.34 -26.31
CA GLN A 37 23.38 -11.21 -27.35
C GLN A 37 22.76 -12.61 -27.22
N ILE A 38 22.03 -13.06 -28.24
CA ILE A 38 21.23 -14.28 -28.19
C ILE A 38 21.91 -15.36 -29.03
N THR A 39 22.22 -16.50 -28.41
CA THR A 39 22.63 -17.73 -29.09
C THR A 39 21.53 -18.77 -28.94
N VAL A 40 21.12 -19.40 -30.03
CA VAL A 40 20.15 -20.51 -30.05
C VAL A 40 20.83 -21.79 -30.49
N VAL A 41 20.62 -22.87 -29.71
CA VAL A 41 21.19 -24.21 -30.02
C VAL A 41 20.05 -25.22 -30.09
N ALA A 42 19.87 -25.88 -31.21
CA ALA A 42 18.89 -26.94 -31.38
C ALA A 42 19.19 -27.82 -32.60
N PRO A 43 18.90 -29.13 -32.60
CA PRO A 43 19.04 -30.00 -33.77
C PRO A 43 17.97 -29.79 -34.83
N TRP A 44 16.84 -29.15 -34.46
CA TRP A 44 15.74 -28.79 -35.35
C TRP A 44 15.27 -27.36 -35.04
N VAL A 45 14.87 -26.64 -36.09
CA VAL A 45 14.57 -25.20 -36.01
C VAL A 45 13.24 -24.91 -36.69
N CYS A 46 12.33 -24.18 -36.03
CA CYS A 46 11.10 -23.69 -36.64
C CYS A 46 11.35 -22.46 -37.52
N ASP A 47 10.40 -22.18 -38.43
CA ASP A 47 10.51 -21.10 -39.42
C ASP A 47 10.76 -19.72 -38.80
N THR A 48 10.14 -19.46 -37.64
CA THR A 48 10.30 -18.19 -36.93
C THR A 48 11.73 -17.97 -36.43
N VAL A 49 12.32 -18.98 -35.81
CA VAL A 49 13.73 -18.90 -35.33
C VAL A 49 14.71 -18.85 -36.52
N GLN A 50 14.42 -19.61 -37.59
CA GLN A 50 15.23 -19.57 -38.81
C GLN A 50 15.21 -18.17 -39.44
N ARG A 51 14.04 -17.50 -39.45
CA ARG A 51 13.92 -16.12 -39.94
C ARG A 51 14.81 -15.17 -39.12
N PHE A 52 14.78 -15.25 -37.77
CA PHE A 52 15.62 -14.41 -36.92
C PHE A 52 17.11 -14.62 -37.18
N ALA A 53 17.53 -15.86 -37.48
CA ALA A 53 18.88 -16.14 -37.84
C ALA A 53 19.24 -15.56 -39.22
N ASN A 54 18.38 -15.69 -40.22
CA ASN A 54 18.57 -15.12 -41.56
C ASN A 54 18.64 -13.58 -41.53
N GLU A 55 17.95 -12.95 -40.58
CA GLU A 55 17.96 -11.50 -40.31
C GLU A 55 19.16 -11.08 -39.43
N GLU A 56 20.11 -11.99 -39.16
CA GLU A 56 21.29 -11.76 -38.31
C GLU A 56 21.01 -11.24 -36.91
N LYS A 57 19.77 -11.47 -36.41
CA LYS A 57 19.34 -11.04 -35.07
C LYS A 57 19.79 -11.96 -33.94
N ILE A 58 20.15 -13.20 -34.29
CA ILE A 58 20.60 -14.23 -33.35
C ILE A 58 21.74 -15.04 -33.93
N ASN A 59 22.57 -15.63 -33.07
CA ASN A 59 23.51 -16.64 -33.46
C ASN A 59 22.84 -18.02 -33.35
N LEU A 60 22.60 -18.70 -34.50
CA LEU A 60 21.94 -20.01 -34.53
C LEU A 60 22.97 -21.11 -34.76
N ILE A 61 22.96 -22.13 -33.91
CA ILE A 61 23.83 -23.32 -34.00
C ILE A 61 22.94 -24.55 -34.14
N VAL A 62 22.94 -25.16 -35.32
CA VAL A 62 22.08 -26.32 -35.63
C VAL A 62 22.80 -27.62 -35.29
N ARG A 63 22.68 -28.06 -34.04
CA ARG A 63 23.18 -29.34 -33.49
C ARG A 63 22.56 -29.59 -32.11
N PRO A 64 22.71 -30.81 -31.56
CA PRO A 64 22.38 -31.04 -30.14
C PRO A 64 23.21 -30.14 -29.23
N TYR A 65 22.65 -29.85 -28.04
CA TYR A 65 23.31 -29.10 -26.96
C TYR A 65 24.60 -29.82 -26.50
N ASP A 66 25.61 -29.04 -26.24
CA ASP A 66 26.84 -29.44 -25.57
C ASP A 66 27.13 -28.53 -24.39
N GLU A 67 27.78 -29.04 -23.32
CA GLU A 67 28.04 -28.24 -22.11
C GLU A 67 28.88 -26.98 -22.40
N SER A 68 29.74 -27.02 -23.40
CA SER A 68 30.51 -25.85 -23.82
C SER A 68 29.69 -24.69 -24.34
N ASP A 69 28.40 -24.90 -24.70
CA ASP A 69 27.50 -23.84 -25.13
C ASP A 69 27.17 -22.83 -23.98
N LEU A 70 27.36 -23.23 -22.73
CA LEU A 70 27.22 -22.36 -21.56
C LEU A 70 28.43 -21.44 -21.35
N SER A 71 29.55 -21.67 -22.05
CA SER A 71 30.74 -20.85 -21.89
C SER A 71 30.45 -19.38 -22.21
N ASN A 72 30.81 -18.48 -21.26
CA ASN A 72 30.59 -17.03 -21.38
C ASN A 72 29.09 -16.63 -21.46
N LYS A 73 28.19 -17.47 -20.97
CA LYS A 73 26.76 -17.13 -20.85
C LYS A 73 26.42 -16.73 -19.41
N GLN A 74 25.56 -15.72 -19.26
CA GLN A 74 25.05 -15.28 -17.96
C GLN A 74 23.62 -15.81 -17.70
N MET A 75 22.89 -16.17 -18.77
CA MET A 75 21.52 -16.62 -18.68
C MET A 75 21.24 -17.72 -19.72
N VAL A 76 20.45 -18.72 -19.35
CA VAL A 76 19.95 -19.74 -20.23
C VAL A 76 18.46 -19.99 -20.11
N PHE A 77 17.79 -20.06 -21.25
CA PHE A 77 16.41 -20.56 -21.37
C PHE A 77 16.47 -21.96 -22.00
N VAL A 78 15.78 -22.89 -21.36
CA VAL A 78 15.68 -24.29 -21.81
C VAL A 78 14.25 -24.54 -22.23
N ALA A 79 14.03 -24.77 -23.52
CA ALA A 79 12.71 -24.95 -24.13
C ALA A 79 12.72 -26.20 -25.04
N THR A 80 13.03 -27.35 -24.47
CA THR A 80 13.01 -28.66 -25.15
C THR A 80 11.97 -29.59 -24.53
N ASP A 81 11.50 -30.57 -25.28
CA ASP A 81 10.55 -31.59 -24.82
C ASP A 81 11.23 -32.74 -24.05
N ASN A 82 12.56 -32.76 -24.00
CA ASN A 82 13.33 -33.80 -23.31
C ASN A 82 13.62 -33.40 -21.85
N SER A 83 12.85 -33.98 -20.93
CA SER A 83 12.99 -33.69 -19.51
C SER A 83 14.35 -34.06 -18.91
N GLY A 84 15.01 -35.13 -19.43
CA GLY A 84 16.36 -35.54 -19.03
C GLY A 84 17.39 -34.49 -19.43
N LEU A 85 17.34 -34.01 -20.68
CA LEU A 85 18.20 -32.94 -21.18
C LEU A 85 17.95 -31.63 -20.43
N ASN A 86 16.68 -31.29 -20.18
CA ASN A 86 16.33 -30.11 -19.45
C ASN A 86 16.95 -30.08 -18.04
N LYS A 87 16.91 -31.24 -17.34
CA LYS A 87 17.55 -31.39 -16.03
C LYS A 87 19.08 -31.32 -16.15
N GLN A 88 19.66 -31.95 -17.12
CA GLN A 88 21.10 -31.90 -17.36
C GLN A 88 21.58 -30.45 -17.58
N ILE A 89 20.93 -29.70 -18.45
CA ILE A 89 21.25 -28.29 -18.70
C ILE A 89 21.10 -27.45 -17.45
N HIS A 90 20.02 -27.69 -16.66
CA HIS A 90 19.82 -27.04 -15.37
C HIS A 90 21.04 -27.30 -14.45
N ASP A 91 21.46 -28.56 -14.29
CA ASP A 91 22.53 -28.93 -13.38
C ASP A 91 23.89 -28.31 -13.84
N HIS A 92 24.19 -28.33 -15.16
CA HIS A 92 25.37 -27.67 -15.73
C HIS A 92 25.35 -26.15 -15.51
N ALA A 93 24.21 -25.47 -15.77
CA ALA A 93 24.07 -24.03 -15.58
C ALA A 93 24.24 -23.65 -14.10
N ARG A 94 23.66 -24.43 -13.19
CA ARG A 94 23.80 -24.24 -11.74
C ARG A 94 25.25 -24.37 -11.27
N ALA A 95 25.97 -25.38 -11.76
CA ALA A 95 27.39 -25.58 -11.44
C ALA A 95 28.26 -24.38 -11.86
N GLN A 96 27.92 -23.75 -12.98
CA GLN A 96 28.61 -22.58 -13.54
C GLN A 96 28.03 -21.23 -13.04
N LYS A 97 27.04 -21.23 -12.11
CA LYS A 97 26.37 -20.05 -11.59
C LYS A 97 25.65 -19.19 -12.66
N ILE A 98 25.21 -19.83 -13.73
CA ILE A 98 24.43 -19.20 -14.80
C ILE A 98 22.95 -19.23 -14.43
N LEU A 99 22.24 -18.10 -14.62
CA LEU A 99 20.80 -18.03 -14.39
C LEU A 99 20.06 -18.95 -15.36
N VAL A 100 19.26 -19.88 -14.84
CA VAL A 100 18.54 -20.86 -15.66
C VAL A 100 17.03 -20.76 -15.49
N ASN A 101 16.33 -20.81 -16.63
CA ASN A 101 14.88 -20.95 -16.72
C ASN A 101 14.55 -22.15 -17.60
N VAL A 102 13.95 -23.19 -17.03
CA VAL A 102 13.40 -24.33 -17.75
C VAL A 102 11.91 -24.08 -17.98
N VAL A 103 11.51 -23.92 -19.23
CA VAL A 103 10.13 -23.55 -19.56
C VAL A 103 9.16 -24.64 -19.08
N ASP A 104 8.05 -24.22 -18.50
CA ASP A 104 7.00 -25.05 -17.91
C ASP A 104 7.47 -26.01 -16.79
N ASN A 105 8.64 -25.75 -16.20
CA ASN A 105 9.17 -26.52 -15.07
C ASN A 105 9.71 -25.60 -13.98
N THR A 106 8.81 -25.03 -13.18
CA THR A 106 9.17 -24.08 -12.11
C THR A 106 10.22 -24.60 -11.11
N PRO A 107 10.23 -25.87 -10.67
CA PRO A 107 11.28 -26.40 -9.79
C PRO A 107 12.71 -26.31 -10.34
N LEU A 108 12.88 -26.30 -11.65
CA LEU A 108 14.17 -26.15 -12.33
C LEU A 108 14.47 -24.71 -12.73
N CYS A 109 13.71 -23.73 -12.23
CA CYS A 109 13.90 -22.32 -12.55
C CYS A 109 14.56 -21.56 -11.40
N GLN A 110 15.63 -20.82 -11.67
CA GLN A 110 16.18 -19.83 -10.75
C GLN A 110 15.51 -18.47 -10.89
N PHE A 111 14.96 -18.19 -12.05
CA PHE A 111 14.16 -17.00 -12.31
C PHE A 111 12.94 -17.36 -13.17
N ILE A 112 11.95 -16.51 -13.17
CA ILE A 112 10.73 -16.66 -13.97
C ILE A 112 10.55 -15.44 -14.87
N THR A 113 9.96 -15.66 -16.06
CA THR A 113 9.61 -14.57 -16.97
C THR A 113 8.26 -13.97 -16.51
N PRO A 114 8.22 -12.69 -16.15
CA PRO A 114 6.99 -12.03 -15.73
C PRO A 114 6.07 -11.75 -16.91
N SER A 115 4.82 -11.37 -16.62
CA SER A 115 3.96 -10.72 -17.59
C SER A 115 4.35 -9.24 -17.69
N ILE A 116 4.59 -8.72 -18.89
CA ILE A 116 5.19 -7.41 -19.13
C ILE A 116 4.21 -6.49 -19.83
N VAL A 117 4.08 -5.26 -19.31
CA VAL A 117 3.49 -4.11 -20.01
C VAL A 117 4.64 -3.19 -20.39
N ASP A 118 4.95 -3.16 -21.68
CA ASP A 118 6.06 -2.42 -22.23
C ASP A 118 5.57 -1.04 -22.75
N ARG A 119 6.10 0.00 -22.17
CA ARG A 119 5.92 1.42 -22.53
C ARG A 119 7.28 2.12 -22.55
N SER A 120 8.29 1.44 -23.10
CA SER A 120 9.68 1.92 -23.03
C SER A 120 9.83 3.43 -23.20
N PRO A 121 10.59 4.10 -22.28
CA PRO A 121 11.49 3.51 -21.29
C PRO A 121 10.81 3.02 -19.98
N ILE A 122 9.48 3.08 -19.87
CA ILE A 122 8.73 2.60 -18.69
C ILE A 122 8.33 1.15 -18.91
N ILE A 123 8.73 0.25 -18.01
CA ILE A 123 8.40 -1.17 -18.06
C ILE A 123 7.73 -1.56 -16.75
N ILE A 124 6.62 -2.30 -16.85
CA ILE A 124 5.90 -2.87 -15.71
C ILE A 124 5.93 -4.39 -15.84
N ALA A 125 6.46 -5.05 -14.83
CA ALA A 125 6.55 -6.50 -14.76
C ALA A 125 5.73 -7.02 -13.58
N ILE A 126 4.85 -7.99 -13.84
CA ILE A 126 3.98 -8.61 -12.83
C ILE A 126 4.15 -10.12 -12.82
N SER A 127 4.15 -10.71 -11.64
CA SER A 127 4.33 -12.15 -11.46
C SER A 127 3.47 -12.69 -10.33
N SER A 128 3.00 -13.93 -10.47
CA SER A 128 2.35 -14.71 -9.39
C SER A 128 3.24 -15.86 -8.91
N GLY A 129 4.52 -15.87 -9.26
CA GLY A 129 5.38 -17.01 -8.97
C GLY A 129 5.02 -18.31 -9.71
N GLY A 130 4.27 -18.22 -10.81
CA GLY A 130 3.79 -19.39 -11.57
C GLY A 130 2.43 -19.95 -11.08
N VAL A 131 1.87 -19.44 -9.98
CA VAL A 131 0.67 -20.01 -9.33
C VAL A 131 -0.63 -19.65 -10.05
N ALA A 132 -0.75 -18.43 -10.60
CA ALA A 132 -2.03 -17.93 -11.11
C ALA A 132 -1.89 -17.20 -12.48
N PRO A 133 -1.61 -17.92 -13.58
CA PRO A 133 -1.38 -17.31 -14.90
C PRO A 133 -2.61 -16.58 -15.45
N VAL A 134 -3.82 -17.03 -15.14
CA VAL A 134 -5.08 -16.39 -15.56
C VAL A 134 -5.25 -15.04 -14.86
N LEU A 135 -4.97 -14.97 -13.55
CA LEU A 135 -5.00 -13.74 -12.79
C LEU A 135 -3.99 -12.71 -13.32
N LEU A 136 -2.77 -13.15 -13.70
CA LEU A 136 -1.77 -12.28 -14.32
C LEU A 136 -2.24 -11.71 -15.64
N ARG A 137 -2.92 -12.50 -16.47
CA ARG A 137 -3.49 -12.03 -17.74
C ARG A 137 -4.56 -10.96 -17.48
N TYR A 138 -5.44 -11.18 -16.51
CA TYR A 138 -6.45 -10.21 -16.11
C TYR A 138 -5.82 -8.90 -15.59
N LEU A 139 -4.82 -8.98 -14.69
CA LEU A 139 -4.13 -7.80 -14.17
C LEU A 139 -3.39 -7.05 -15.29
N ARG A 140 -2.71 -7.77 -16.20
CA ARG A 140 -2.10 -7.15 -17.37
C ARG A 140 -3.11 -6.39 -18.20
N GLN A 141 -4.27 -6.99 -18.53
CA GLN A 141 -5.33 -6.33 -19.27
C GLN A 141 -5.80 -5.04 -18.59
N LYS A 142 -5.95 -5.04 -17.26
CA LYS A 142 -6.27 -3.84 -16.48
C LYS A 142 -5.19 -2.76 -16.61
N LEU A 143 -3.93 -3.12 -16.45
CA LEU A 143 -2.81 -2.19 -16.58
C LEU A 143 -2.69 -1.63 -18.00
N GLU A 144 -2.90 -2.44 -19.04
CA GLU A 144 -2.91 -2.00 -20.44
C GLU A 144 -3.98 -0.95 -20.71
N SER A 145 -5.13 -1.03 -20.01
CA SER A 145 -6.23 -0.05 -20.16
C SER A 145 -6.00 1.24 -19.39
N VAL A 146 -5.27 1.20 -18.26
CA VAL A 146 -5.02 2.36 -17.41
C VAL A 146 -3.76 3.12 -17.85
N ILE A 147 -2.77 2.42 -18.40
CA ILE A 147 -1.48 2.99 -18.79
C ILE A 147 -1.40 3.07 -20.32
N PRO A 148 -1.71 4.25 -20.90
CA PRO A 148 -1.76 4.39 -22.35
C PRO A 148 -0.37 4.29 -22.98
N GLN A 149 -0.30 3.92 -24.27
CA GLN A 149 0.94 3.83 -25.02
C GLN A 149 1.75 5.12 -24.97
N LYS A 150 1.09 6.25 -25.01
CA LYS A 150 1.71 7.59 -25.03
C LYS A 150 2.47 7.94 -23.75
N ILE A 151 2.33 7.17 -22.65
CA ILE A 151 3.11 7.39 -21.42
C ILE A 151 4.63 7.28 -21.69
N SER A 152 5.02 6.54 -22.74
CA SER A 152 6.40 6.46 -23.21
C SER A 152 6.99 7.84 -23.56
N LEU A 153 6.16 8.75 -24.09
CA LEU A 153 6.57 10.12 -24.42
C LEU A 153 6.95 10.90 -23.16
N LEU A 154 6.22 10.70 -22.05
CA LEU A 154 6.57 11.33 -20.77
C LEU A 154 7.88 10.76 -20.20
N GLY A 155 8.11 9.45 -20.37
CA GLY A 155 9.37 8.83 -20.00
C GLY A 155 10.55 9.44 -20.77
N GLN A 156 10.46 9.54 -22.09
CA GLN A 156 11.46 10.14 -22.95
C GLN A 156 11.68 11.63 -22.65
N PHE A 157 10.59 12.36 -22.40
CA PHE A 157 10.65 13.75 -22.01
C PHE A 157 11.39 13.92 -20.68
N SER A 158 11.08 13.10 -19.70
CA SER A 158 11.75 13.13 -18.40
C SER A 158 13.25 12.82 -18.51
N GLU A 159 13.62 11.84 -19.33
CA GLU A 159 15.02 11.49 -19.60
C GLU A 159 15.77 12.67 -20.24
N LYS A 160 15.18 13.27 -21.28
CA LYS A 160 15.76 14.42 -22.00
C LYS A 160 16.11 15.58 -21.06
N PHE A 161 15.25 15.88 -20.10
CA PHE A 161 15.42 17.05 -19.22
C PHE A 161 15.99 16.74 -17.84
N ARG A 162 16.30 15.46 -17.55
CA ARG A 162 16.80 15.01 -16.24
C ARG A 162 18.02 15.80 -15.76
N GLU A 163 19.01 15.99 -16.62
CA GLU A 163 20.25 16.68 -16.25
C GLU A 163 20.04 18.19 -16.08
N SER A 164 19.12 18.81 -16.82
CA SER A 164 18.77 20.23 -16.65
C SER A 164 18.13 20.48 -15.29
N VAL A 165 17.21 19.61 -14.87
CA VAL A 165 16.59 19.68 -13.54
C VAL A 165 17.61 19.42 -12.44
N LYS A 166 18.54 18.47 -12.64
CA LYS A 166 19.59 18.14 -11.69
C LYS A 166 20.59 19.27 -11.49
N LYS A 167 20.87 20.03 -12.54
CA LYS A 167 21.72 21.25 -12.48
C LYS A 167 21.04 22.40 -11.77
N ARG A 168 19.72 22.56 -11.97
CA ARG A 168 18.92 23.66 -11.40
C ARG A 168 18.64 23.45 -9.91
N PHE A 169 18.26 22.23 -9.51
CA PHE A 169 17.88 21.88 -8.13
C PHE A 169 18.89 20.92 -7.52
N LYS A 170 19.48 21.31 -6.39
CA LYS A 170 20.49 20.48 -5.70
C LYS A 170 19.84 19.39 -4.81
N SER A 171 18.71 19.72 -4.18
CA SER A 171 17.97 18.82 -3.30
C SER A 171 17.18 17.77 -4.11
N VAL A 172 17.16 16.54 -3.63
CA VAL A 172 16.34 15.46 -4.20
C VAL A 172 14.85 15.80 -4.07
N THR A 173 14.45 16.40 -2.95
CA THR A 173 13.07 16.83 -2.66
C THR A 173 12.60 17.91 -3.65
N GLU A 174 13.41 18.93 -3.91
CA GLU A 174 13.07 19.98 -4.89
C GLU A 174 12.90 19.40 -6.29
N ARG A 175 13.81 18.53 -6.73
CA ARG A 175 13.72 17.84 -8.03
C ARG A 175 12.44 17.03 -8.15
N ARG A 176 12.07 16.32 -7.09
CA ARG A 176 10.83 15.55 -7.06
C ARG A 176 9.60 16.47 -7.16
N TYR A 177 9.51 17.52 -6.36
CA TYR A 177 8.40 18.47 -6.41
C TYR A 177 8.24 19.09 -7.78
N PHE A 178 9.34 19.47 -8.39
CA PHE A 178 9.33 20.00 -9.75
C PHE A 178 8.78 18.97 -10.75
N TRP A 179 9.23 17.71 -10.68
CA TRP A 179 8.75 16.66 -11.57
C TRP A 179 7.29 16.27 -11.30
N GLU A 180 6.85 16.21 -10.05
CA GLU A 180 5.44 15.97 -9.70
C GLU A 180 4.55 17.03 -10.34
N ASP A 181 4.93 18.31 -10.24
CA ASP A 181 4.20 19.43 -10.81
C ASP A 181 4.21 19.43 -12.35
N VAL A 182 5.32 19.01 -12.97
CA VAL A 182 5.41 18.82 -14.43
C VAL A 182 4.50 17.67 -14.89
N LEU A 183 4.48 16.54 -14.15
CA LEU A 183 3.74 15.34 -14.52
C LEU A 183 2.23 15.41 -14.21
N ASP A 184 1.85 16.20 -13.21
CA ASP A 184 0.43 16.43 -12.85
C ASP A 184 -0.18 17.64 -13.60
N GLY A 185 0.60 18.36 -14.42
CA GLY A 185 0.22 19.63 -15.03
C GLY A 185 0.06 19.59 -16.56
N ASP A 186 -0.14 20.78 -17.11
CA ASP A 186 -0.39 21.01 -18.54
C ASP A 186 0.82 20.66 -19.44
N ILE A 187 2.02 20.62 -18.90
CA ILE A 187 3.22 20.17 -19.61
C ILE A 187 3.07 18.71 -20.00
N ALA A 188 2.66 17.86 -19.05
CA ALA A 188 2.42 16.43 -19.33
C ALA A 188 1.29 16.23 -20.34
N GLU A 189 0.21 17.03 -20.25
CA GLU A 189 -0.88 16.97 -21.22
C GLU A 189 -0.39 17.28 -22.64
N ASN A 190 0.42 18.33 -22.82
CA ASN A 190 1.01 18.68 -24.12
C ASN A 190 1.92 17.57 -24.66
N VAL A 191 2.75 16.95 -23.81
CA VAL A 191 3.58 15.79 -24.18
C VAL A 191 2.70 14.63 -24.66
N LEU A 192 1.65 14.28 -23.91
CA LEU A 192 0.73 13.17 -24.26
C LEU A 192 -0.09 13.45 -25.54
N GLN A 193 -0.34 14.70 -25.85
CA GLN A 193 -1.00 15.11 -27.10
C GLN A 193 -0.04 15.13 -28.29
N GLY A 194 1.28 15.09 -28.08
CA GLY A 194 2.32 15.18 -29.10
C GLY A 194 2.77 16.62 -29.41
N ASN A 195 2.32 17.60 -28.63
CA ASN A 195 2.69 19.03 -28.76
C ASN A 195 4.05 19.30 -28.12
N GLN A 196 5.10 18.63 -28.59
CA GLN A 196 6.40 18.56 -27.93
C GLN A 196 7.06 19.95 -27.81
N GLN A 197 6.97 20.80 -28.84
CA GLN A 197 7.56 22.16 -28.81
C GLN A 197 6.92 23.04 -27.72
N VAL A 198 5.59 22.98 -27.58
CA VAL A 198 4.85 23.71 -26.55
C VAL A 198 5.21 23.19 -25.15
N ALA A 199 5.32 21.89 -25.00
CA ALA A 199 5.71 21.27 -23.73
C ALA A 199 7.13 21.69 -23.32
N GLU A 200 8.08 21.69 -24.25
CA GLU A 200 9.48 22.09 -24.00
C GLU A 200 9.59 23.57 -23.65
N GLN A 201 8.83 24.43 -24.33
CA GLN A 201 8.79 25.86 -24.00
C GLN A 201 8.26 26.11 -22.58
N LYS A 202 7.09 25.54 -22.27
CA LYS A 202 6.49 25.65 -20.93
C LYS A 202 7.40 25.07 -19.83
N PHE A 203 8.07 23.96 -20.13
CA PHE A 203 9.04 23.36 -19.21
C PHE A 203 10.21 24.31 -18.93
N ALA A 204 10.79 24.95 -19.98
CA ALA A 204 11.88 25.89 -19.83
C ALA A 204 11.44 27.15 -19.04
N GLU A 205 10.25 27.68 -19.33
CA GLU A 205 9.67 28.80 -18.58
C GLU A 205 9.51 28.42 -17.09
N LYS A 206 8.91 27.25 -16.82
CA LYS A 206 8.73 26.76 -15.46
C LYS A 206 10.06 26.53 -14.73
N LEU A 207 11.04 25.90 -15.38
CA LEU A 207 12.36 25.63 -14.80
C LEU A 207 13.08 26.93 -14.40
N ASN A 208 12.89 28.02 -15.18
CA ASN A 208 13.50 29.32 -14.92
C ASN A 208 12.73 30.16 -13.89
N ALA A 209 11.39 29.98 -13.81
CA ALA A 209 10.53 30.77 -12.92
C ALA A 209 10.55 30.30 -11.46
N VAL A 210 10.90 29.03 -11.21
CA VAL A 210 10.89 28.49 -9.84
C VAL A 210 12.03 29.08 -9.03
N ASP A 211 11.67 29.90 -8.05
CA ASP A 211 12.60 30.35 -7.02
C ASP A 211 12.90 29.19 -6.06
N ALA A 212 14.10 28.64 -6.12
CA ALA A 212 14.53 27.48 -5.33
C ALA A 212 14.54 27.74 -3.79
N SER A 213 14.19 28.96 -3.37
CA SER A 213 14.41 29.43 -2.00
C SER A 213 13.23 29.21 -1.04
N LYS A 214 12.04 28.78 -1.49
CA LYS A 214 10.84 28.67 -0.63
C LYS A 214 9.88 27.54 -0.99
N THR A 215 10.25 26.31 -0.76
CA THR A 215 9.22 25.28 -0.50
C THR A 215 8.77 25.39 0.96
N VAL A 216 7.66 26.08 1.21
CA VAL A 216 7.01 26.02 2.52
C VAL A 216 6.37 24.65 2.64
N GLY A 217 6.80 23.89 3.62
CA GLY A 217 6.18 22.58 3.92
C GLY A 217 4.77 22.74 4.46
N GLU A 218 4.03 21.65 4.48
CA GLU A 218 2.63 21.61 4.92
C GLU A 218 2.38 20.35 5.75
N VAL A 219 1.50 20.42 6.73
CA VAL A 219 1.07 19.27 7.53
C VAL A 219 -0.32 18.82 7.10
N TYR A 220 -0.46 17.54 6.82
CA TYR A 220 -1.73 16.88 6.56
C TYR A 220 -2.10 16.00 7.76
N LEU A 221 -3.15 16.38 8.47
CA LEU A 221 -3.72 15.60 9.57
C LEU A 221 -4.73 14.61 8.97
N VAL A 222 -4.35 13.34 8.87
CA VAL A 222 -5.06 12.35 8.06
C VAL A 222 -5.63 11.23 8.92
N GLY A 223 -6.93 10.98 8.80
CA GLY A 223 -7.58 9.81 9.37
C GLY A 223 -7.27 8.54 8.57
N ALA A 224 -6.71 7.55 9.25
CA ALA A 224 -6.36 6.25 8.69
C ALA A 224 -7.52 5.26 8.66
N GLY A 225 -8.70 5.64 9.21
CA GLY A 225 -9.80 4.71 9.36
C GLY A 225 -9.59 3.68 10.47
N PRO A 226 -10.51 2.70 10.60
CA PRO A 226 -10.55 1.76 11.73
C PRO A 226 -9.60 0.56 11.61
N GLY A 227 -8.96 0.35 10.45
CA GLY A 227 -8.01 -0.75 10.26
C GLY A 227 -7.93 -1.27 8.83
N ASP A 228 -9.07 -1.48 8.17
CA ASP A 228 -9.15 -1.95 6.78
C ASP A 228 -8.64 -0.86 5.81
N PRO A 229 -7.62 -1.13 4.98
CA PRO A 229 -7.11 -0.17 4.00
C PRO A 229 -8.14 0.31 2.97
N ASP A 230 -9.14 -0.49 2.63
CA ASP A 230 -10.18 -0.13 1.68
C ASP A 230 -11.15 0.95 2.24
N LEU A 231 -11.05 1.22 3.54
CA LEU A 231 -11.80 2.30 4.20
C LEU A 231 -11.05 3.64 4.24
N LEU A 232 -9.87 3.73 3.63
CA LEU A 232 -9.19 5.00 3.42
C LEU A 232 -9.95 5.87 2.44
N THR A 233 -9.97 7.17 2.70
CA THR A 233 -10.44 8.12 1.69
C THR A 233 -9.42 8.23 0.56
N PHE A 234 -9.88 8.44 -0.68
CA PHE A 234 -8.98 8.69 -1.82
C PHE A 234 -8.02 9.87 -1.58
N ARG A 235 -8.46 10.87 -0.80
CA ARG A 235 -7.61 12.00 -0.45
C ARG A 235 -6.50 11.59 0.51
N ALA A 236 -6.82 10.79 1.52
CA ALA A 236 -5.83 10.23 2.45
C ALA A 236 -4.74 9.47 1.68
N LEU A 237 -5.14 8.53 0.81
CA LEU A 237 -4.21 7.74 0.01
C LEU A 237 -3.30 8.63 -0.86
N ARG A 238 -3.86 9.62 -1.59
CA ARG A 238 -3.04 10.53 -2.42
C ARG A 238 -2.02 11.31 -1.61
N LEU A 239 -2.40 11.80 -0.43
CA LEU A 239 -1.48 12.57 0.43
C LEU A 239 -0.40 11.68 1.04
N MET A 240 -0.75 10.45 1.46
CA MET A 240 0.22 9.46 1.92
C MET A 240 1.27 9.12 0.85
N GLN A 241 0.85 9.04 -0.41
CA GLN A 241 1.74 8.77 -1.55
C GLN A 241 2.60 9.98 -1.95
N LYS A 242 2.24 11.20 -1.53
CA LYS A 242 3.02 12.43 -1.76
C LYS A 242 3.83 12.88 -0.54
N ALA A 243 3.68 12.23 0.60
CA ALA A 243 4.33 12.61 1.85
C ALA A 243 5.87 12.43 1.80
N ASP A 244 6.59 13.34 2.43
CA ASP A 244 8.03 13.21 2.68
C ASP A 244 8.30 12.56 4.01
N VAL A 245 7.49 12.95 5.01
CA VAL A 245 7.54 12.44 6.38
C VAL A 245 6.14 11.97 6.78
N VAL A 246 6.06 10.78 7.34
CA VAL A 246 4.82 10.23 7.91
C VAL A 246 5.02 9.98 9.39
N VAL A 247 4.29 10.73 10.20
CA VAL A 247 4.27 10.58 11.67
C VAL A 247 3.05 9.78 12.07
N TYR A 248 3.23 8.63 12.72
CA TYR A 248 2.15 7.68 13.01
C TYR A 248 2.27 7.04 14.39
N ASP A 249 1.18 6.46 14.87
CA ASP A 249 1.12 5.76 16.15
C ASP A 249 0.63 4.30 15.99
N ARG A 250 0.46 3.60 17.12
CA ARG A 250 0.12 2.18 17.20
C ARG A 250 -1.24 1.82 16.56
N LEU A 251 -2.15 2.78 16.41
CA LEU A 251 -3.51 2.52 15.91
C LEU A 251 -3.58 2.45 14.39
N VAL A 252 -2.50 2.80 13.69
CA VAL A 252 -2.40 2.66 12.23
C VAL A 252 -1.93 1.25 11.90
N SER A 253 -2.69 0.52 11.08
CA SER A 253 -2.35 -0.85 10.71
C SER A 253 -1.11 -0.92 9.80
N PRO A 254 -0.34 -2.02 9.85
CA PRO A 254 0.81 -2.22 8.96
C PRO A 254 0.44 -2.14 7.48
N GLU A 255 -0.70 -2.66 7.09
CA GLU A 255 -1.20 -2.67 5.71
C GLU A 255 -1.44 -1.24 5.20
N ILE A 256 -1.93 -0.35 6.05
CA ILE A 256 -2.09 1.09 5.72
C ILE A 256 -0.72 1.76 5.58
N LEU A 257 0.26 1.42 6.43
CA LEU A 257 1.62 1.96 6.35
C LEU A 257 2.36 1.51 5.07
N GLU A 258 2.01 0.37 4.49
CA GLU A 258 2.57 -0.08 3.22
C GLU A 258 2.08 0.73 2.02
N LEU A 259 0.93 1.43 2.14
CA LEU A 259 0.40 2.33 1.12
C LEU A 259 1.11 3.70 1.09
N VAL A 260 1.88 4.00 2.12
CA VAL A 260 2.75 5.18 2.17
C VAL A 260 3.84 5.05 1.12
N ARG A 261 4.22 6.16 0.49
CA ARG A 261 5.35 6.21 -0.43
C ARG A 261 6.59 5.53 0.17
N ARG A 262 7.23 4.66 -0.61
CA ARG A 262 8.30 3.77 -0.13
C ARG A 262 9.51 4.51 0.47
N ASP A 263 9.86 5.66 -0.10
CA ASP A 263 11.01 6.48 0.29
C ASP A 263 10.64 7.61 1.28
N ALA A 264 9.39 7.67 1.77
CA ALA A 264 9.00 8.58 2.84
C ALA A 264 9.65 8.15 4.16
N GLU A 265 10.12 9.13 4.93
CA GLU A 265 10.56 8.89 6.31
C GLU A 265 9.34 8.56 7.18
N LYS A 266 9.41 7.44 7.93
CA LYS A 266 8.31 6.97 8.79
C LYS A 266 8.74 7.11 10.25
N ILE A 267 8.11 8.04 10.98
CA ILE A 267 8.41 8.34 12.38
C ILE A 267 7.31 7.80 13.28
N TYR A 268 7.64 6.80 14.09
CA TYR A 268 6.72 6.23 15.07
C TYR A 268 6.71 7.05 16.37
N VAL A 269 5.53 7.54 16.77
CA VAL A 269 5.36 8.35 17.99
C VAL A 269 4.47 7.70 19.05
N GLY A 270 4.06 6.45 18.85
CA GLY A 270 3.29 5.68 19.85
C GLY A 270 4.14 5.20 21.03
N LYS A 271 3.50 4.51 21.99
CA LYS A 271 4.22 3.88 23.11
C LYS A 271 5.15 2.81 22.59
N ALA A 272 6.44 3.02 22.67
CA ALA A 272 7.42 1.95 22.45
C ALA A 272 7.37 0.96 23.64
N LYS A 273 7.84 -0.29 23.43
CA LYS A 273 8.01 -1.28 24.52
C LYS A 273 8.95 -0.80 25.63
N SER A 274 9.79 0.20 25.36
CA SER A 274 10.65 0.90 26.33
C SER A 274 9.90 2.13 26.86
N LYS A 275 9.61 2.15 28.10
CA LYS A 275 8.99 3.05 29.08
C LYS A 275 8.70 4.55 28.77
N HIS A 276 9.04 5.13 27.64
CA HIS A 276 8.78 6.54 27.34
C HIS A 276 7.78 6.70 26.20
N THR A 277 6.61 7.24 26.53
CA THR A 277 5.65 7.77 25.55
C THR A 277 6.15 9.14 25.11
N VAL A 278 6.21 9.42 23.83
CA VAL A 278 6.50 10.78 23.35
C VAL A 278 5.35 11.69 23.83
N PRO A 279 5.61 12.72 24.62
CA PRO A 279 4.61 13.67 25.07
C PRO A 279 3.90 14.33 23.87
N GLN A 280 2.61 14.69 24.01
CA GLN A 280 1.86 15.29 22.91
C GLN A 280 2.53 16.56 22.37
N ASN A 281 3.07 17.39 23.27
CA ASN A 281 3.76 18.62 22.88
C ASN A 281 5.00 18.35 22.00
N GLU A 282 5.73 17.27 22.27
CA GLU A 282 6.88 16.89 21.43
C GLU A 282 6.43 16.40 20.04
N ILE A 283 5.28 15.72 19.96
CA ILE A 283 4.70 15.34 18.67
C ILE A 283 4.31 16.59 17.87
N ASN A 284 3.65 17.56 18.53
CA ASN A 284 3.24 18.80 17.91
C ASN A 284 4.45 19.60 17.37
N GLU A 285 5.50 19.74 18.17
CA GLU A 285 6.75 20.41 17.75
C GLU A 285 7.47 19.64 16.63
N LEU A 286 7.45 18.32 16.65
CA LEU A 286 8.01 17.50 15.57
C LEU A 286 7.32 17.80 14.23
N LEU A 287 5.97 17.83 14.22
CA LEU A 287 5.20 18.14 13.02
C LEU A 287 5.55 19.53 12.48
N ALA A 288 5.61 20.53 13.35
CA ALA A 288 5.96 21.90 12.97
C ALA A 288 7.40 21.98 12.44
N LYS A 289 8.36 21.35 13.11
CA LYS A 289 9.78 21.31 12.72
C LYS A 289 9.95 20.74 11.31
N GLU A 290 9.34 19.58 11.03
CA GLU A 290 9.47 18.93 9.73
C GLU A 290 8.83 19.78 8.60
N ALA A 291 7.68 20.40 8.87
CA ALA A 291 7.05 21.27 7.90
C ALA A 291 7.90 22.55 7.63
N LEU A 292 8.45 23.16 8.68
CA LEU A 292 9.34 24.35 8.54
C LEU A 292 10.64 24.00 7.80
N ALA A 293 11.06 22.73 7.83
CA ALA A 293 12.17 22.24 7.00
C ALA A 293 11.81 22.07 5.52
N GLY A 294 10.56 22.34 5.13
CA GLY A 294 10.06 22.28 3.75
C GLY A 294 9.45 20.91 3.37
N ASN A 295 9.21 20.03 4.34
CA ASN A 295 8.65 18.71 4.09
C ASN A 295 7.12 18.73 4.01
N ARG A 296 6.54 17.88 3.16
CA ARG A 296 5.12 17.50 3.20
C ARG A 296 4.94 16.43 4.28
N VAL A 297 4.39 16.83 5.41
CA VAL A 297 4.25 15.96 6.59
C VAL A 297 2.83 15.40 6.66
N VAL A 298 2.70 14.07 6.69
CA VAL A 298 1.44 13.40 6.99
C VAL A 298 1.46 12.93 8.44
N ARG A 299 0.57 13.48 9.27
CA ARG A 299 0.24 12.91 10.58
C ARG A 299 -0.90 11.91 10.41
N LEU A 300 -0.58 10.63 10.43
CA LEU A 300 -1.53 9.54 10.23
C LEU A 300 -2.07 9.04 11.57
N LYS A 301 -3.39 9.08 11.73
CA LYS A 301 -4.09 8.78 12.99
C LYS A 301 -5.14 7.70 12.78
N GLY A 302 -5.17 6.66 13.62
CA GLY A 302 -6.22 5.64 13.57
C GLY A 302 -7.61 6.27 13.74
N GLY A 303 -8.59 5.79 12.97
CA GLY A 303 -9.95 6.36 12.94
C GLY A 303 -10.01 7.74 12.27
N ASP A 304 -10.59 8.69 12.97
CA ASP A 304 -10.73 10.09 12.56
C ASP A 304 -9.91 11.00 13.48
N PRO A 305 -9.18 12.01 12.95
CA PRO A 305 -8.32 12.90 13.75
C PRO A 305 -9.05 13.70 14.82
N PHE A 306 -10.34 14.02 14.61
CA PHE A 306 -11.13 14.87 15.49
C PHE A 306 -12.06 14.09 16.44
N ILE A 307 -12.11 12.75 16.31
CA ILE A 307 -12.89 11.91 17.24
C ILE A 307 -11.94 11.21 18.20
N PHE A 308 -11.78 11.77 19.41
CA PHE A 308 -10.85 11.31 20.46
C PHE A 308 -9.39 11.14 20.00
N GLY A 309 -9.02 11.83 18.90
CA GLY A 309 -7.71 11.76 18.29
C GLY A 309 -6.76 12.89 18.69
N ARG A 310 -7.17 13.86 19.52
CA ARG A 310 -6.39 15.04 19.92
C ARG A 310 -5.93 15.92 18.75
N GLY A 311 -6.57 15.81 17.58
CA GLY A 311 -6.18 16.55 16.38
C GLY A 311 -6.25 18.07 16.56
N GLY A 312 -7.18 18.58 17.37
CA GLY A 312 -7.26 20.00 17.69
C GLY A 312 -5.99 20.55 18.33
N GLU A 313 -5.43 19.84 19.32
CA GLU A 313 -4.20 20.24 20.02
C GLU A 313 -2.97 20.27 19.07
N GLU A 314 -2.91 19.32 18.11
CA GLU A 314 -1.86 19.30 17.08
C GLU A 314 -1.96 20.54 16.18
N LEU A 315 -3.18 20.94 15.77
CA LEU A 315 -3.40 22.09 14.90
C LEU A 315 -3.14 23.43 15.60
N GLU A 316 -3.51 23.59 16.88
CA GLU A 316 -3.24 24.80 17.65
C GLU A 316 -1.75 25.15 17.61
N THR A 317 -0.87 24.17 17.85
CA THR A 317 0.59 24.34 17.78
C THR A 317 1.05 24.71 16.36
N LEU A 318 0.47 24.10 15.31
CA LEU A 318 0.83 24.43 13.92
C LEU A 318 0.47 25.87 13.55
N ILE A 319 -0.70 26.36 14.02
CA ILE A 319 -1.13 27.75 13.84
C ILE A 319 -0.12 28.71 14.51
N GLU A 320 0.23 28.45 15.78
CA GLU A 320 1.20 29.26 16.52
C GLU A 320 2.57 29.31 15.83
N ARG A 321 2.97 28.26 15.15
CA ARG A 321 4.23 28.16 14.40
C ARG A 321 4.12 28.69 12.96
N GLY A 322 2.95 29.15 12.51
CA GLY A 322 2.74 29.66 11.15
C GLY A 322 2.84 28.57 10.06
N VAL A 323 2.57 27.32 10.40
CA VAL A 323 2.63 26.18 9.49
C VAL A 323 1.27 25.96 8.83
N ASN A 324 1.25 25.85 7.50
CA ASN A 324 0.05 25.49 6.76
C ASN A 324 -0.35 24.04 7.04
N PHE A 325 -1.66 23.79 7.12
CA PHE A 325 -2.17 22.45 7.34
C PHE A 325 -3.49 22.20 6.62
N GLN A 326 -3.82 20.94 6.47
CA GLN A 326 -5.11 20.46 6.01
C GLN A 326 -5.56 19.28 6.88
N VAL A 327 -6.88 19.15 7.09
CA VAL A 327 -7.45 17.99 7.78
C VAL A 327 -8.19 17.11 6.79
N VAL A 328 -7.91 15.83 6.84
CA VAL A 328 -8.58 14.81 6.04
C VAL A 328 -9.30 13.85 6.97
N PRO A 329 -10.63 13.86 7.00
CA PRO A 329 -11.39 12.96 7.85
C PRO A 329 -11.15 11.50 7.50
N GLY A 330 -11.31 10.63 8.47
CA GLY A 330 -11.31 9.18 8.29
C GLY A 330 -12.60 8.56 8.84
N ILE A 331 -12.84 7.30 8.51
CA ILE A 331 -13.93 6.55 9.15
C ILE A 331 -13.56 6.34 10.61
N THR A 332 -14.33 6.94 11.52
CA THR A 332 -14.10 6.77 12.95
C THR A 332 -14.32 5.32 13.39
N ALA A 333 -13.59 4.88 14.40
CA ALA A 333 -13.65 3.50 14.88
C ALA A 333 -15.07 3.04 15.25
N ALA A 334 -15.93 3.93 15.78
CA ALA A 334 -17.33 3.63 16.08
C ALA A 334 -18.11 3.20 14.83
N SER A 335 -17.98 3.94 13.72
CA SER A 335 -18.67 3.60 12.47
C SER A 335 -18.14 2.30 11.87
N GLY A 336 -16.81 2.11 11.84
CA GLY A 336 -16.20 0.90 11.33
C GLY A 336 -16.59 -0.34 12.16
N ALA A 337 -16.45 -0.27 13.47
CA ALA A 337 -16.80 -1.37 14.37
C ALA A 337 -18.29 -1.75 14.26
N ALA A 338 -19.17 -0.77 14.25
CA ALA A 338 -20.61 -0.97 14.12
C ALA A 338 -20.96 -1.67 12.80
N SER A 339 -20.46 -1.17 11.69
CA SER A 339 -20.72 -1.73 10.36
C SER A 339 -20.22 -3.17 10.22
N TYR A 340 -19.00 -3.43 10.66
CA TYR A 340 -18.37 -4.75 10.53
C TYR A 340 -18.88 -5.76 11.58
N ALA A 341 -19.39 -5.27 12.69
CA ALA A 341 -20.09 -6.13 13.66
C ALA A 341 -21.57 -6.35 13.33
N GLY A 342 -22.14 -5.68 12.32
CA GLY A 342 -23.58 -5.75 12.02
C GLY A 342 -24.44 -5.16 13.13
N ILE A 343 -23.98 -4.06 13.77
CA ILE A 343 -24.67 -3.35 14.84
C ILE A 343 -24.93 -1.91 14.36
N PRO A 344 -26.08 -1.58 13.77
CA PRO A 344 -26.35 -0.21 13.34
C PRO A 344 -26.40 0.72 14.56
N LEU A 345 -25.65 1.83 14.52
CA LEU A 345 -25.61 2.77 15.66
C LEU A 345 -26.95 3.51 15.86
N THR A 346 -27.77 3.61 14.84
CA THR A 346 -29.13 4.15 14.90
C THR A 346 -30.08 3.20 14.18
N HIS A 347 -31.30 3.05 14.71
CA HIS A 347 -32.35 2.24 14.12
C HIS A 347 -33.71 2.77 14.55
N ARG A 348 -34.69 2.80 13.64
CA ARG A 348 -36.04 3.35 13.91
C ARG A 348 -36.66 2.79 15.19
N ASP A 349 -36.52 1.50 15.43
CA ASP A 349 -37.19 0.78 16.51
C ASP A 349 -36.31 0.59 17.75
N HIS A 350 -34.99 0.97 17.69
CA HIS A 350 -34.05 0.72 18.78
C HIS A 350 -33.40 1.97 19.32
N ALA A 351 -32.89 2.86 18.46
CA ALA A 351 -32.14 4.03 18.90
C ALA A 351 -32.27 5.19 17.91
N LYS A 352 -32.73 6.32 18.38
CA LYS A 352 -32.89 7.57 17.60
C LYS A 352 -31.72 8.52 17.75
N SER A 353 -30.81 8.23 18.67
CA SER A 353 -29.60 9.01 18.93
C SER A 353 -28.39 8.10 19.17
N VAL A 354 -27.22 8.63 18.91
CA VAL A 354 -25.94 7.99 19.25
C VAL A 354 -25.04 8.99 19.94
N VAL A 355 -24.39 8.55 21.00
CA VAL A 355 -23.43 9.36 21.76
C VAL A 355 -22.08 8.65 21.76
N PHE A 356 -21.03 9.37 21.39
CA PHE A 356 -19.64 8.93 21.55
C PHE A 356 -19.09 9.48 22.85
N ALA A 357 -18.56 8.62 23.70
CA ALA A 357 -17.98 8.97 24.97
C ALA A 357 -16.60 8.34 25.14
N THR A 358 -15.76 8.89 26.01
CA THR A 358 -14.49 8.28 26.39
C THR A 358 -14.64 7.57 27.72
N GLY A 359 -14.24 6.29 27.78
CA GLY A 359 -14.17 5.52 29.02
C GLY A 359 -12.76 5.53 29.64
N HIS A 360 -11.94 6.52 29.26
CA HIS A 360 -10.61 6.66 29.82
C HIS A 360 -10.66 7.02 31.30
N LEU A 361 -9.96 6.25 32.12
CA LEU A 361 -9.85 6.50 33.55
C LEU A 361 -8.95 7.72 33.81
N GLN A 362 -9.49 8.67 34.59
CA GLN A 362 -8.71 9.72 35.20
C GLN A 362 -8.81 9.55 36.71
N ASP A 363 -7.71 9.38 37.41
CA ASP A 363 -7.66 9.13 38.86
C ASP A 363 -8.58 7.99 39.33
N ASN A 364 -8.58 6.87 38.58
CA ASN A 364 -9.47 5.73 38.79
C ASN A 364 -10.98 6.02 38.71
N SER A 365 -11.36 7.15 38.13
CA SER A 365 -12.76 7.50 37.87
C SER A 365 -13.01 7.87 36.42
N ILE A 366 -14.26 7.82 36.00
CA ILE A 366 -14.73 8.29 34.70
C ILE A 366 -15.72 9.40 34.95
N ASN A 367 -15.32 10.65 34.70
CA ASN A 367 -16.15 11.81 34.91
C ASN A 367 -17.01 12.10 33.68
N LEU A 368 -18.23 11.55 33.64
CA LEU A 368 -19.21 11.73 32.56
C LEU A 368 -20.58 12.12 33.14
N ASN A 369 -21.40 12.75 32.32
CA ASN A 369 -22.80 12.99 32.67
C ASN A 369 -23.64 11.71 32.52
N TRP A 370 -23.52 10.80 33.48
CA TRP A 370 -24.14 9.49 33.44
C TRP A 370 -25.67 9.55 33.28
N LYS A 371 -26.32 10.51 33.94
CA LYS A 371 -27.76 10.74 33.77
C LYS A 371 -28.13 11.11 32.34
N GLY A 372 -27.31 11.87 31.66
CA GLY A 372 -27.51 12.22 30.25
C GLY A 372 -27.19 11.09 29.29
N LEU A 373 -26.33 10.16 29.69
CA LEU A 373 -25.98 8.98 28.91
C LEU A 373 -26.99 7.85 29.06
N ALA A 374 -27.49 7.60 30.27
CA ALA A 374 -28.42 6.50 30.56
C ALA A 374 -29.86 6.84 30.09
N GLN A 375 -30.02 7.10 28.78
CA GLN A 375 -31.31 7.43 28.19
C GLN A 375 -31.87 6.25 27.37
N PRO A 376 -33.21 6.05 27.37
CA PRO A 376 -33.84 5.08 26.49
C PRO A 376 -33.66 5.50 25.02
N ASP A 377 -33.76 4.57 24.06
CA ASP A 377 -33.67 4.81 22.63
C ASP A 377 -32.36 5.51 22.18
N GLN A 378 -31.29 5.33 22.94
CA GLN A 378 -29.97 5.88 22.66
C GLN A 378 -28.93 4.76 22.56
N THR A 379 -28.04 4.86 21.60
CA THR A 379 -26.82 4.05 21.53
C THR A 379 -25.65 4.83 22.11
N ILE A 380 -24.87 4.21 22.97
CA ILE A 380 -23.64 4.80 23.50
C ILE A 380 -22.45 4.01 23.00
N VAL A 381 -21.45 4.70 22.49
CA VAL A 381 -20.17 4.06 22.08
C VAL A 381 -19.05 4.64 22.92
N PHE A 382 -18.42 3.79 23.74
CA PHE A 382 -17.26 4.17 24.55
C PHE A 382 -15.96 3.85 23.85
N TYR A 383 -15.15 4.86 23.66
CA TYR A 383 -13.75 4.75 23.26
C TYR A 383 -12.88 4.58 24.50
N MET A 384 -11.78 3.83 24.38
CA MET A 384 -10.80 3.63 25.47
C MET A 384 -11.42 3.11 26.77
N GLY A 385 -12.56 2.41 26.70
CA GLY A 385 -13.36 2.03 27.86
C GLY A 385 -13.00 0.68 28.47
N LEU A 386 -12.08 -0.11 27.90
CA LEU A 386 -11.85 -1.50 28.33
C LEU A 386 -11.47 -1.59 29.81
N THR A 387 -10.53 -0.76 30.27
CA THR A 387 -10.11 -0.73 31.69
C THR A 387 -11.22 -0.20 32.60
N GLY A 388 -12.06 0.69 32.09
CA GLY A 388 -13.19 1.29 32.82
C GLY A 388 -14.51 0.52 32.69
N LEU A 389 -14.53 -0.65 32.02
CA LEU A 389 -15.75 -1.40 31.76
C LEU A 389 -16.61 -1.67 33.01
N PRO A 390 -16.05 -2.11 34.17
CA PRO A 390 -16.84 -2.31 35.37
C PRO A 390 -17.56 -1.03 35.82
N ILE A 391 -16.85 0.11 35.83
CA ILE A 391 -17.39 1.41 36.20
C ILE A 391 -18.49 1.84 35.23
N ILE A 392 -18.27 1.66 33.92
CA ILE A 392 -19.25 2.00 32.88
C ILE A 392 -20.54 1.22 33.10
N CYS A 393 -20.46 -0.09 33.31
CA CYS A 393 -21.63 -0.94 33.54
C CYS A 393 -22.38 -0.51 34.82
N GLU A 394 -21.68 -0.36 35.93
CA GLU A 394 -22.25 0.06 37.22
C GLU A 394 -22.94 1.43 37.12
N GLN A 395 -22.25 2.42 36.53
CA GLN A 395 -22.79 3.78 36.44
C GLN A 395 -24.04 3.87 35.54
N LEU A 396 -24.05 3.15 34.43
CA LEU A 396 -25.22 3.13 33.56
C LEU A 396 -26.44 2.49 34.22
N VAL A 397 -26.26 1.43 35.00
CA VAL A 397 -27.33 0.79 35.77
C VAL A 397 -27.80 1.70 36.90
N ASN A 398 -26.90 2.32 37.66
CA ASN A 398 -27.24 3.23 38.76
C ASN A 398 -27.99 4.50 38.29
N HIS A 399 -27.86 4.86 37.01
CA HIS A 399 -28.50 6.01 36.43
C HIS A 399 -29.74 5.68 35.55
N GLY A 400 -30.20 4.42 35.55
CA GLY A 400 -31.52 4.08 35.04
C GLY A 400 -31.59 3.12 33.87
N LEU A 401 -30.47 2.65 33.33
CA LEU A 401 -30.52 1.54 32.36
C LEU A 401 -30.74 0.19 33.06
N ALA A 402 -31.50 -0.68 32.43
CA ALA A 402 -31.70 -2.03 32.95
C ALA A 402 -30.38 -2.82 32.91
N ALA A 403 -30.10 -3.65 33.91
CA ALA A 403 -28.93 -4.56 33.90
C ALA A 403 -28.90 -5.50 32.68
N THR A 404 -30.09 -5.76 32.13
CA THR A 404 -30.26 -6.56 30.89
C THR A 404 -30.05 -5.78 29.60
N THR A 405 -29.69 -4.48 29.68
CA THR A 405 -29.41 -3.69 28.47
C THR A 405 -28.27 -4.33 27.65
N PRO A 406 -28.48 -4.57 26.34
CA PRO A 406 -27.50 -5.22 25.52
C PRO A 406 -26.20 -4.40 25.35
N VAL A 407 -25.07 -5.10 25.38
CA VAL A 407 -23.73 -4.52 25.21
C VAL A 407 -22.94 -5.39 24.22
N ALA A 408 -22.17 -4.75 23.35
CA ALA A 408 -21.18 -5.40 22.52
C ALA A 408 -19.80 -4.81 22.75
N MET A 409 -18.79 -5.67 22.73
CA MET A 409 -17.39 -5.28 22.66
C MET A 409 -16.83 -5.70 21.32
N VAL A 410 -16.21 -4.75 20.61
CA VAL A 410 -15.60 -4.99 19.29
C VAL A 410 -14.13 -4.66 19.38
N GLN A 411 -13.29 -5.69 19.35
CA GLN A 411 -11.83 -5.61 19.33
C GLN A 411 -11.33 -5.59 17.91
N SER A 412 -10.26 -4.83 17.62
CA SER A 412 -9.54 -4.79 16.33
C SER A 412 -10.50 -4.70 15.13
N ALA A 413 -11.48 -3.81 15.23
CA ALA A 413 -12.55 -3.67 14.26
C ALA A 413 -12.03 -3.53 12.83
N THR A 414 -12.73 -4.15 11.87
CA THR A 414 -12.46 -4.14 10.42
C THR A 414 -11.20 -4.88 9.97
N THR A 415 -10.45 -5.48 10.88
CA THR A 415 -9.27 -6.31 10.55
C THR A 415 -9.61 -7.80 10.59
N SER A 416 -8.71 -8.63 10.05
CA SER A 416 -8.82 -10.11 10.16
C SER A 416 -8.88 -10.62 11.61
N ASP A 417 -8.37 -9.83 12.56
CA ASP A 417 -8.33 -10.14 13.99
C ASP A 417 -9.56 -9.63 14.76
N GLN A 418 -10.59 -9.15 14.05
CA GLN A 418 -11.79 -8.66 14.70
C GLN A 418 -12.44 -9.74 15.57
N LYS A 419 -12.71 -9.36 16.83
CA LYS A 419 -13.52 -10.17 17.76
C LYS A 419 -14.71 -9.36 18.23
N VAL A 420 -15.87 -10.00 18.25
CA VAL A 420 -17.12 -9.40 18.78
C VAL A 420 -17.62 -10.27 19.92
N VAL A 421 -17.87 -9.65 21.08
CA VAL A 421 -18.46 -10.29 22.24
C VAL A 421 -19.73 -9.54 22.60
N THR A 422 -20.85 -10.24 22.71
CA THR A 422 -22.14 -9.66 23.09
C THR A 422 -22.60 -10.18 24.44
N GLY A 423 -23.27 -9.33 25.17
CA GLY A 423 -23.82 -9.61 26.49
C GLY A 423 -24.79 -8.53 26.95
N THR A 424 -24.89 -8.35 28.25
CA THR A 424 -25.66 -7.32 28.92
C THR A 424 -24.77 -6.51 29.85
N LEU A 425 -25.25 -5.39 30.37
CA LEU A 425 -24.50 -4.62 31.39
C LEU A 425 -24.12 -5.49 32.61
N GLU A 426 -24.90 -6.52 32.90
CA GLU A 426 -24.66 -7.43 34.01
C GLU A 426 -23.53 -8.42 33.76
N ASP A 427 -23.40 -8.98 32.54
CA ASP A 427 -22.52 -10.12 32.24
C ASP A 427 -21.37 -9.83 31.27
N ILE A 428 -21.36 -8.67 30.60
CA ILE A 428 -20.38 -8.38 29.55
C ILE A 428 -18.93 -8.37 30.08
N GLN A 429 -18.72 -8.00 31.32
CA GLN A 429 -17.37 -8.02 31.91
C GLN A 429 -16.81 -9.44 31.94
N GLN A 430 -17.57 -10.38 32.50
CA GLN A 430 -17.15 -11.80 32.58
C GLN A 430 -16.94 -12.39 31.19
N LYS A 431 -17.83 -12.09 30.25
CA LYS A 431 -17.71 -12.55 28.84
C LYS A 431 -16.48 -11.99 28.13
N ALA A 432 -16.16 -10.71 28.37
CA ALA A 432 -14.98 -10.09 27.79
C ALA A 432 -13.67 -10.67 28.34
N GLU A 433 -13.63 -10.95 29.64
CA GLU A 433 -12.50 -11.62 30.28
C GLU A 433 -12.33 -13.04 29.74
N ALA A 434 -13.41 -13.81 29.65
CA ALA A 434 -13.39 -15.18 29.10
C ALA A 434 -12.95 -15.23 27.62
N ALA A 435 -13.26 -14.20 26.84
CA ALA A 435 -12.86 -14.07 25.44
C ALA A 435 -11.49 -13.45 25.25
N ASP A 436 -10.79 -13.06 26.32
CA ASP A 436 -9.48 -12.39 26.31
C ASP A 436 -9.49 -11.14 25.39
N ILE A 437 -10.48 -10.26 25.60
CA ILE A 437 -10.60 -9.01 24.84
C ILE A 437 -9.48 -8.04 25.20
N LYS A 438 -8.77 -7.54 24.19
CA LYS A 438 -7.60 -6.65 24.32
C LYS A 438 -7.78 -5.31 23.58
N PRO A 439 -7.08 -4.26 23.98
CA PRO A 439 -7.06 -3.01 23.22
C PRO A 439 -6.35 -3.20 21.84
N PRO A 440 -6.82 -2.53 20.79
CA PRO A 440 -7.91 -1.58 20.77
C PRO A 440 -9.30 -2.24 20.75
N ALA A 441 -10.20 -1.77 21.59
CA ALA A 441 -11.58 -2.26 21.62
C ALA A 441 -12.56 -1.12 21.91
N LEU A 442 -13.76 -1.23 21.33
CA LEU A 442 -14.89 -0.33 21.57
C LEU A 442 -15.99 -1.05 22.32
N ILE A 443 -16.75 -0.31 23.12
CA ILE A 443 -17.93 -0.79 23.82
C ILE A 443 -19.14 -0.11 23.21
N ILE A 444 -20.11 -0.87 22.73
CA ILE A 444 -21.38 -0.37 22.18
C ILE A 444 -22.50 -0.81 23.14
N VAL A 445 -23.24 0.15 23.70
CA VAL A 445 -24.34 -0.10 24.64
C VAL A 445 -25.65 0.37 24.04
N GLY A 446 -26.67 -0.48 24.09
CA GLY A 446 -28.03 -0.15 23.64
C GLY A 446 -28.71 -1.33 22.95
N SER A 447 -30.01 -1.20 22.76
CA SER A 447 -30.87 -2.24 22.18
C SER A 447 -30.49 -2.62 20.74
N VAL A 448 -29.76 -1.76 20.01
CA VAL A 448 -29.23 -2.05 18.66
C VAL A 448 -28.29 -3.25 18.63
N VAL A 449 -27.65 -3.58 19.76
CA VAL A 449 -26.74 -4.72 19.87
C VAL A 449 -27.46 -6.05 19.61
N SER A 450 -28.76 -6.14 19.92
CA SER A 450 -29.56 -7.33 19.63
C SER A 450 -29.66 -7.68 18.14
N LEU A 451 -29.37 -6.72 17.27
CA LEU A 451 -29.37 -6.92 15.82
C LEU A 451 -28.12 -7.65 15.30
N HIS A 452 -27.07 -7.74 16.12
CA HIS A 452 -25.81 -8.40 15.75
C HIS A 452 -25.99 -9.82 15.19
N GLU A 453 -26.76 -10.66 15.86
CA GLU A 453 -26.97 -12.06 15.43
C GLU A 453 -27.57 -12.15 14.02
N LYS A 454 -28.47 -11.22 13.70
CA LYS A 454 -29.17 -11.17 12.42
C LYS A 454 -28.35 -10.50 11.32
N LEU A 455 -27.61 -9.46 11.66
CA LEU A 455 -26.96 -8.55 10.69
C LEU A 455 -25.45 -8.77 10.57
N SER A 456 -24.83 -9.60 11.41
CA SER A 456 -23.38 -9.86 11.30
C SER A 456 -23.06 -10.58 9.97
N TRP A 457 -22.12 -10.05 9.24
CA TRP A 457 -21.69 -10.51 7.91
C TRP A 457 -20.18 -10.75 7.81
N PHE A 458 -19.39 -9.97 8.53
CA PHE A 458 -17.93 -10.03 8.47
C PHE A 458 -17.40 -11.22 9.27
N GLY A 459 -16.47 -12.00 8.71
CA GLY A 459 -15.88 -13.19 9.34
C GLY A 459 -16.77 -14.44 9.36
N LYS A 460 -18.02 -14.35 8.91
CA LYS A 460 -18.82 -15.53 8.57
C LYS A 460 -18.39 -15.97 7.17
N GLY A 461 -17.64 -17.07 7.06
CA GLY A 461 -17.34 -17.67 5.77
C GLY A 461 -18.66 -17.87 4.98
N VAL A 462 -18.72 -17.25 3.81
CA VAL A 462 -19.76 -17.51 2.81
C VAL A 462 -19.47 -18.86 2.18
#